data_d0fc666eeda0a3b6950df38e577159ad
#
_entry.id   d0fc666eeda0a3b6950df38e577159ad
#
_cell.length_a   1.000
_cell.length_b   1.000
_cell.length_c   1.000
_cell.angle_alpha   90.00
_cell.angle_beta   90.00
_cell.angle_gamma   90.00
#
_symmetry.space_group_name_H-M   'P 1'
#
loop_
_entity.id
_entity.type
_entity.pdbx_description
1 polymer ?
#
loop_
_entity_poly.entity_id
_entity_poly.type
_entity_poly.pdbx_seq_one_letter_code
_entity_poly.pdbx_strand_id
1 'polypeptide(L)'
;MDTALRRPGRRERPVPGVVGDDGVPLDVSIRGSHGPTVVFCHGFTVDSGFWEPQIAALDGHARVVTWDQRGHGRSGWGEASHATVDQTGRDLAAVVDAVAPSSPVVLVGHSMGGMTILALARQRPEWFGTRVIGAFLVATSAGDLVRQGPVGLAHGLARRLGVLPAVMAGARAAAPLADLLPWRDSWVGRWTIRRLLFTAEATDEDVRGAQAVSERLPLPVGQAFGAALLDHDESAAVHVLARIPVVVVVATRDRLTPAAHGRRILDAIGPTARLVEVPDAAHAVSVTHHEVVDEALLDLVRGVRPRSAVGHGA
;
A
#
# COMPACT_ATOMS: atom_id res chain seq x y z
N MET A 1 -23.83 -10.61 15.80
CA MET A 1 -23.87 -9.20 15.41
C MET A 1 -22.95 -9.03 14.23
N ASP A 2 -23.50 -8.54 13.18
CA ASP A 2 -23.12 -8.73 11.80
C ASP A 2 -21.89 -7.88 11.42
N THR A 3 -20.89 -8.55 10.93
CA THR A 3 -19.80 -8.15 10.02
C THR A 3 -19.69 -6.66 9.70
N ALA A 4 -18.78 -5.95 10.37
CA ALA A 4 -18.35 -4.60 10.04
C ALA A 4 -17.65 -4.47 8.65
N LEU A 5 -17.55 -5.57 7.89
CA LEU A 5 -16.87 -5.63 6.60
C LEU A 5 -17.81 -5.67 5.38
N ARG A 6 -19.12 -5.49 5.54
CA ARG A 6 -20.07 -5.38 4.42
C ARG A 6 -21.29 -4.55 4.80
N ARG A 7 -21.19 -3.23 4.74
CA ARG A 7 -22.38 -2.41 4.51
C ARG A 7 -22.48 -2.13 3.00
N PRO A 8 -23.65 -2.33 2.37
CA PRO A 8 -23.86 -1.93 0.97
C PRO A 8 -24.01 -0.41 0.90
N GLY A 9 -22.89 0.29 0.91
CA GLY A 9 -22.85 1.71 0.58
C GLY A 9 -22.58 1.85 -0.91
N ARG A 10 -23.33 2.69 -1.58
CA ARG A 10 -23.28 3.11 -3.00
C ARG A 10 -22.51 2.16 -3.92
N ARG A 11 -23.17 1.65 -4.95
CA ARG A 11 -22.69 0.62 -5.88
C ARG A 11 -21.28 0.91 -6.38
N GLU A 12 -20.34 0.02 -6.04
CA GLU A 12 -19.07 -0.08 -6.75
C GLU A 12 -19.33 -0.31 -8.23
N ARG A 13 -18.61 0.42 -9.06
CA ARG A 13 -18.61 0.22 -10.51
C ARG A 13 -17.25 -0.34 -10.91
N PRO A 14 -17.17 -1.60 -11.35
CA PRO A 14 -15.94 -2.16 -11.86
C PRO A 14 -15.50 -1.39 -13.11
N VAL A 15 -14.19 -1.25 -13.28
CA VAL A 15 -13.56 -0.71 -14.49
C VAL A 15 -12.94 -1.88 -15.25
N PRO A 16 -13.64 -2.42 -16.26
CA PRO A 16 -13.13 -3.57 -16.97
C PRO A 16 -11.95 -3.19 -17.87
N GLY A 17 -11.10 -4.18 -18.17
CA GLY A 17 -10.05 -4.06 -19.18
C GLY A 17 -8.81 -3.29 -18.73
N VAL A 18 -8.65 -3.00 -17.43
CA VAL A 18 -7.40 -2.45 -16.94
C VAL A 18 -6.37 -3.57 -16.85
N VAL A 19 -5.23 -3.38 -17.52
CA VAL A 19 -4.15 -4.35 -17.56
C VAL A 19 -2.81 -3.67 -17.32
N GLY A 20 -1.89 -4.37 -16.65
CA GLY A 20 -0.50 -3.96 -16.55
C GLY A 20 0.19 -3.95 -17.92
N ASP A 21 1.38 -3.40 -18.00
CA ASP A 21 2.19 -3.34 -19.23
C ASP A 21 2.64 -4.72 -19.75
N ASP A 22 2.55 -5.73 -18.90
CA ASP A 22 2.80 -7.15 -19.22
C ASP A 22 1.52 -7.97 -19.45
N GLY A 23 0.36 -7.30 -19.58
CA GLY A 23 -0.92 -7.92 -19.87
C GLY A 23 -1.64 -8.54 -18.67
N VAL A 24 -1.12 -8.38 -17.45
CA VAL A 24 -1.77 -8.88 -16.24
C VAL A 24 -3.04 -8.07 -15.95
N PRO A 25 -4.23 -8.70 -15.83
CA PRO A 25 -5.48 -8.01 -15.53
C PRO A 25 -5.47 -7.47 -14.10
N LEU A 26 -5.89 -6.23 -13.94
CA LEU A 26 -5.98 -5.54 -12.65
C LEU A 26 -7.46 -5.30 -12.32
N ASP A 27 -7.88 -5.72 -11.13
CA ASP A 27 -9.23 -5.47 -10.63
C ASP A 27 -9.31 -4.05 -10.08
N VAL A 28 -10.14 -3.23 -10.70
CA VAL A 28 -10.30 -1.81 -10.37
C VAL A 28 -11.77 -1.49 -10.19
N SER A 29 -12.09 -0.75 -9.15
CA SER A 29 -13.46 -0.31 -8.85
C SER A 29 -13.52 1.18 -8.52
N ILE A 30 -14.66 1.80 -8.83
CA ILE A 30 -14.91 3.22 -8.57
C ILE A 30 -16.16 3.38 -7.71
N ARG A 31 -16.07 4.20 -6.67
CA ARG A 31 -17.19 4.70 -5.86
C ARG A 31 -17.27 6.23 -5.94
N GLY A 32 -18.48 6.78 -5.96
CA GLY A 32 -18.70 8.22 -6.08
C GLY A 32 -18.50 8.74 -7.51
N SER A 33 -18.84 10.01 -7.73
CA SER A 33 -18.78 10.66 -9.04
C SER A 33 -18.35 12.12 -8.97
N HIS A 34 -18.13 12.66 -7.76
CA HIS A 34 -17.83 14.07 -7.53
C HIS A 34 -16.56 14.21 -6.68
N GLY A 35 -15.99 15.43 -6.72
CA GLY A 35 -14.77 15.74 -5.97
C GLY A 35 -13.48 15.25 -6.64
N PRO A 36 -12.34 15.38 -5.94
CA PRO A 36 -11.07 14.88 -6.42
C PRO A 36 -11.08 13.35 -6.59
N THR A 37 -10.34 12.83 -7.57
CA THR A 37 -10.14 11.39 -7.70
C THR A 37 -9.07 10.93 -6.71
N VAL A 38 -9.40 10.01 -5.83
CA VAL A 38 -8.51 9.42 -4.83
C VAL A 38 -8.27 7.96 -5.17
N VAL A 39 -7.03 7.57 -5.43
CA VAL A 39 -6.63 6.21 -5.80
C VAL A 39 -5.93 5.55 -4.63
N PHE A 40 -6.46 4.42 -4.16
CA PHE A 40 -5.97 3.68 -3.01
C PHE A 40 -5.10 2.50 -3.41
N CYS A 41 -3.90 2.42 -2.86
CA CYS A 41 -2.93 1.34 -3.03
C CYS A 41 -2.79 0.60 -1.69
N HIS A 42 -3.26 -0.64 -1.61
CA HIS A 42 -3.23 -1.45 -0.40
C HIS A 42 -1.83 -2.01 -0.08
N GLY A 43 -1.66 -2.58 1.12
CA GLY A 43 -0.42 -3.21 1.56
C GLY A 43 -0.25 -4.65 1.04
N PHE A 44 0.89 -5.23 1.36
CA PHE A 44 1.16 -6.65 1.14
C PHE A 44 0.23 -7.52 1.99
N THR A 45 -0.19 -8.67 1.47
CA THR A 45 -1.09 -9.66 2.08
C THR A 45 -2.54 -9.22 2.33
N VAL A 46 -2.92 -8.02 1.93
CA VAL A 46 -4.29 -7.53 1.98
C VAL A 46 -4.81 -7.22 0.58
N ASP A 47 -6.06 -6.82 0.47
CA ASP A 47 -6.72 -6.39 -0.77
C ASP A 47 -7.35 -5.00 -0.61
N SER A 48 -8.05 -4.53 -1.62
CA SER A 48 -8.72 -3.22 -1.64
C SER A 48 -9.71 -3.02 -0.50
N GLY A 49 -10.27 -4.09 0.07
CA GLY A 49 -11.17 -4.04 1.24
C GLY A 49 -10.51 -3.52 2.51
N PHE A 50 -9.18 -3.49 2.58
CA PHE A 50 -8.44 -2.87 3.67
C PHE A 50 -8.82 -1.40 3.92
N TRP A 51 -9.29 -0.69 2.89
CA TRP A 51 -9.57 0.73 2.90
C TRP A 51 -11.03 1.09 3.20
N GLU A 52 -11.88 0.13 3.59
CA GLU A 52 -13.31 0.40 3.84
C GLU A 52 -13.58 1.56 4.81
N PRO A 53 -12.84 1.75 5.93
CA PRO A 53 -13.05 2.91 6.79
C PRO A 53 -12.80 4.25 6.05
N GLN A 54 -11.66 4.35 5.33
CA GLN A 54 -11.28 5.56 4.61
C GLN A 54 -12.23 5.85 3.44
N ILE A 55 -12.69 4.80 2.78
CA ILE A 55 -13.67 4.91 1.69
C ILE A 55 -14.99 5.46 2.24
N ALA A 56 -15.44 4.98 3.40
CA ALA A 56 -16.64 5.48 4.06
C ALA A 56 -16.49 6.94 4.48
N ALA A 57 -15.33 7.33 5.01
CA ALA A 57 -15.04 8.72 5.38
C ALA A 57 -15.05 9.68 4.18
N LEU A 58 -14.65 9.20 3.00
CA LEU A 58 -14.63 10.00 1.77
C LEU A 58 -15.98 10.03 1.02
N ASP A 59 -17.02 9.33 1.51
CA ASP A 59 -18.33 9.34 0.82
C ASP A 59 -18.90 10.74 0.72
N GLY A 60 -19.27 11.12 -0.50
CA GLY A 60 -19.73 12.47 -0.81
C GLY A 60 -18.63 13.55 -0.94
N HIS A 61 -17.37 13.21 -0.62
CA HIS A 61 -16.23 14.15 -0.68
C HIS A 61 -15.29 13.91 -1.85
N ALA A 62 -15.21 12.68 -2.34
CA ALA A 62 -14.28 12.29 -3.40
C ALA A 62 -14.86 11.22 -4.33
N ARG A 63 -14.29 11.13 -5.52
CA ARG A 63 -14.42 9.98 -6.40
C ARG A 63 -13.32 8.99 -6.02
N VAL A 64 -13.69 7.94 -5.36
CA VAL A 64 -12.77 6.93 -4.82
C VAL A 64 -12.50 5.83 -5.84
N VAL A 65 -11.25 5.50 -6.05
CA VAL A 65 -10.79 4.39 -6.87
C VAL A 65 -10.03 3.43 -5.98
N THR A 66 -10.44 2.18 -6.00
CA THR A 66 -9.75 1.06 -5.36
C THR A 66 -9.30 0.06 -6.42
N TRP A 67 -8.19 -0.59 -6.19
CA TRP A 67 -7.71 -1.66 -7.06
C TRP A 67 -6.93 -2.68 -6.24
N ASP A 68 -6.93 -3.91 -6.70
CA ASP A 68 -6.13 -4.95 -6.12
C ASP A 68 -4.78 -5.00 -6.86
N GLN A 69 -3.67 -4.89 -6.13
CA GLN A 69 -2.34 -5.00 -6.72
C GLN A 69 -2.14 -6.41 -7.27
N ARG A 70 -1.30 -6.56 -8.31
CA ARG A 70 -1.04 -7.88 -8.94
C ARG A 70 -0.80 -8.97 -7.90
N GLY A 71 -1.37 -10.14 -8.13
CA GLY A 71 -1.29 -11.29 -7.25
C GLY A 71 -2.17 -11.24 -6.01
N HIS A 72 -2.82 -10.10 -5.73
CA HIS A 72 -3.68 -9.91 -4.56
C HIS A 72 -5.15 -9.80 -4.99
N GLY A 73 -6.05 -10.09 -4.05
CA GLY A 73 -7.49 -9.97 -4.24
C GLY A 73 -7.99 -10.66 -5.51
N ARG A 74 -8.57 -9.88 -6.43
CA ARG A 74 -9.13 -10.35 -7.72
C ARG A 74 -8.24 -10.05 -8.92
N SER A 75 -7.10 -9.38 -8.73
CA SER A 75 -6.14 -9.13 -9.79
C SER A 75 -5.38 -10.38 -10.22
N GLY A 76 -4.97 -10.42 -11.48
CA GLY A 76 -4.09 -11.46 -12.01
C GLY A 76 -2.70 -11.45 -11.38
N TRP A 77 -1.95 -12.53 -11.63
CA TRP A 77 -0.63 -12.69 -11.04
C TRP A 77 0.52 -12.43 -12.04
N GLY A 78 0.53 -13.10 -13.16
CA GLY A 78 1.64 -13.08 -14.11
C GLY A 78 2.85 -13.89 -13.66
N GLU A 79 4.04 -13.46 -14.07
CA GLU A 79 5.29 -14.13 -13.74
C GLU A 79 5.84 -13.70 -12.36
N ALA A 80 6.46 -14.63 -11.64
CA ALA A 80 7.05 -14.37 -10.34
C ALA A 80 8.20 -13.33 -10.38
N SER A 81 8.90 -13.22 -11.51
CA SER A 81 9.93 -12.21 -11.76
C SER A 81 9.39 -10.77 -11.77
N HIS A 82 8.09 -10.61 -12.01
CA HIS A 82 7.38 -9.34 -12.01
C HIS A 82 6.77 -8.98 -10.64
N ALA A 83 6.99 -9.79 -9.60
CA ALA A 83 6.63 -9.46 -8.23
C ALA A 83 7.61 -8.45 -7.62
N THR A 84 7.63 -7.26 -8.13
CA THR A 84 8.53 -6.19 -7.69
C THR A 84 7.78 -4.90 -7.40
N VAL A 85 8.30 -4.07 -6.52
CA VAL A 85 7.76 -2.73 -6.25
C VAL A 85 7.82 -1.87 -7.53
N ASP A 86 8.85 -2.07 -8.36
CA ASP A 86 8.96 -1.43 -9.66
C ASP A 86 7.78 -1.76 -10.58
N GLN A 87 7.38 -3.02 -10.65
CA GLN A 87 6.24 -3.43 -11.46
C GLN A 87 4.91 -2.92 -10.90
N THR A 88 4.73 -2.91 -9.57
CA THR A 88 3.51 -2.33 -8.98
C THR A 88 3.39 -0.82 -9.28
N GLY A 89 4.51 -0.11 -9.40
CA GLY A 89 4.53 1.28 -9.85
C GLY A 89 4.02 1.44 -11.30
N ARG A 90 4.40 0.55 -12.23
CA ARG A 90 3.87 0.52 -13.61
C ARG A 90 2.37 0.17 -13.64
N ASP A 91 1.96 -0.77 -12.80
CA ASP A 91 0.53 -1.11 -12.65
C ASP A 91 -0.29 0.09 -12.17
N LEU A 92 0.22 0.83 -11.17
CA LEU A 92 -0.42 2.05 -10.70
C LEU A 92 -0.52 3.10 -11.81
N ALA A 93 0.49 3.22 -12.67
CA ALA A 93 0.43 4.09 -13.83
C ALA A 93 -0.72 3.68 -14.78
N ALA A 94 -0.86 2.39 -15.08
CA ALA A 94 -1.94 1.87 -15.91
C ALA A 94 -3.33 2.12 -15.28
N VAL A 95 -3.45 1.95 -13.96
CA VAL A 95 -4.69 2.26 -13.23
C VAL A 95 -5.01 3.75 -13.35
N VAL A 96 -4.06 4.65 -13.07
CA VAL A 96 -4.28 6.11 -13.17
C VAL A 96 -4.66 6.52 -14.59
N ASP A 97 -4.01 5.95 -15.62
CA ASP A 97 -4.34 6.22 -17.02
C ASP A 97 -5.78 5.79 -17.37
N ALA A 98 -6.21 4.63 -16.86
CA ALA A 98 -7.55 4.11 -17.12
C ALA A 98 -8.65 4.90 -16.41
N VAL A 99 -8.41 5.32 -15.15
CA VAL A 99 -9.48 5.95 -14.33
C VAL A 99 -9.49 7.46 -14.39
N ALA A 100 -8.37 8.09 -14.72
CA ALA A 100 -8.20 9.56 -14.70
C ALA A 100 -7.29 10.03 -15.85
N PRO A 101 -7.64 9.77 -17.14
CA PRO A 101 -6.77 10.07 -18.27
C PRO A 101 -6.42 11.56 -18.39
N SER A 102 -7.35 12.42 -17.98
CA SER A 102 -7.22 13.88 -18.11
C SER A 102 -7.43 14.64 -16.79
N SER A 103 -7.69 13.93 -15.69
CA SER A 103 -7.98 14.54 -14.40
C SER A 103 -6.86 14.26 -13.41
N PRO A 104 -6.54 15.20 -12.50
CA PRO A 104 -5.56 14.95 -11.46
C PRO A 104 -6.10 13.98 -10.40
N VAL A 105 -5.17 13.31 -9.73
CA VAL A 105 -5.45 12.31 -8.68
C VAL A 105 -4.69 12.62 -7.39
N VAL A 106 -5.26 12.18 -6.28
CA VAL A 106 -4.57 12.02 -4.99
C VAL A 106 -4.26 10.53 -4.82
N LEU A 107 -3.04 10.20 -4.46
CA LEU A 107 -2.62 8.82 -4.23
C LEU A 107 -2.58 8.53 -2.73
N VAL A 108 -3.16 7.41 -2.33
CA VAL A 108 -3.18 6.93 -0.94
C VAL A 108 -2.54 5.56 -0.89
N GLY A 109 -1.51 5.37 -0.08
CA GLY A 109 -0.77 4.11 -0.03
C GLY A 109 -0.44 3.66 1.39
N HIS A 110 -0.75 2.40 1.71
CA HIS A 110 -0.36 1.74 2.94
C HIS A 110 0.75 0.74 2.68
N SER A 111 1.82 0.77 3.49
CA SER A 111 2.90 -0.23 3.44
C SER A 111 3.45 -0.39 2.01
N MET A 112 3.36 -1.57 1.39
CA MET A 112 3.72 -1.81 -0.02
C MET A 112 3.03 -0.80 -0.96
N GLY A 113 1.79 -0.39 -0.70
CA GLY A 113 1.10 0.61 -1.52
C GLY A 113 1.78 1.99 -1.49
N GLY A 114 2.39 2.37 -0.38
CA GLY A 114 3.23 3.57 -0.32
C GLY A 114 4.52 3.42 -1.11
N MET A 115 5.14 2.23 -1.08
CA MET A 115 6.31 1.91 -1.91
C MET A 115 5.95 1.93 -3.41
N THR A 116 4.77 1.44 -3.78
CA THR A 116 4.21 1.54 -5.14
C THR A 116 4.10 2.99 -5.62
N ILE A 117 3.65 3.90 -4.75
CA ILE A 117 3.59 5.35 -5.07
C ILE A 117 4.99 5.93 -5.28
N LEU A 118 5.97 5.53 -4.47
CA LEU A 118 7.36 5.97 -4.63
C LEU A 118 7.99 5.43 -5.92
N ALA A 119 7.69 4.18 -6.28
CA ALA A 119 8.11 3.62 -7.57
C ALA A 119 7.50 4.37 -8.76
N LEU A 120 6.21 4.74 -8.67
CA LEU A 120 5.59 5.62 -9.67
C LEU A 120 6.31 6.98 -9.72
N ALA A 121 6.67 7.56 -8.58
CA ALA A 121 7.39 8.84 -8.54
C ALA A 121 8.76 8.76 -9.24
N ARG A 122 9.46 7.64 -9.11
CA ARG A 122 10.70 7.40 -9.86
C ARG A 122 10.48 7.25 -11.36
N GLN A 123 9.42 6.53 -11.73
CA GLN A 123 9.13 6.20 -13.13
C GLN A 123 8.49 7.35 -13.91
N ARG A 124 7.69 8.18 -13.24
CA ARG A 124 6.90 9.28 -13.82
C ARG A 124 7.03 10.56 -12.98
N PRO A 125 8.24 11.06 -12.75
CA PRO A 125 8.44 12.24 -11.89
C PRO A 125 7.70 13.49 -12.41
N GLU A 126 7.43 13.56 -13.71
CA GLU A 126 6.68 14.65 -14.35
C GLU A 126 5.19 14.65 -13.99
N TRP A 127 4.65 13.54 -13.50
CA TRP A 127 3.25 13.47 -13.07
C TRP A 127 3.01 14.20 -11.74
N PHE A 128 4.04 14.30 -10.90
CA PHE A 128 3.91 14.91 -9.58
C PHE A 128 3.93 16.45 -9.69
N GLY A 129 2.81 17.06 -9.28
CA GLY A 129 2.49 18.49 -9.47
C GLY A 129 1.64 18.77 -10.71
N THR A 130 1.37 17.75 -11.54
CA THR A 130 0.50 17.86 -12.72
C THR A 130 -0.70 16.90 -12.64
N ARG A 131 -0.47 15.60 -12.81
CA ARG A 131 -1.46 14.54 -12.70
C ARG A 131 -1.65 14.05 -11.25
N VAL A 132 -0.57 13.96 -10.48
CA VAL A 132 -0.61 13.65 -9.05
C VAL A 132 -0.50 14.95 -8.28
N ILE A 133 -1.56 15.31 -7.55
CA ILE A 133 -1.67 16.59 -6.86
C ILE A 133 -1.65 16.48 -5.33
N GLY A 134 -1.53 15.28 -4.80
CA GLY A 134 -1.39 14.99 -3.38
C GLY A 134 -1.04 13.53 -3.14
N ALA A 135 -0.36 13.24 -2.03
CA ALA A 135 -0.05 11.88 -1.61
C ALA A 135 -0.28 11.70 -0.11
N PHE A 136 -0.83 10.54 0.25
CA PHE A 136 -1.09 10.12 1.62
C PHE A 136 -0.40 8.77 1.87
N LEU A 137 0.65 8.77 2.66
CA LEU A 137 1.53 7.64 2.89
C LEU A 137 1.34 7.12 4.31
N VAL A 138 0.90 5.88 4.47
CA VAL A 138 0.60 5.28 5.78
C VAL A 138 1.50 4.09 6.04
N ALA A 139 2.21 4.10 7.18
CA ALA A 139 2.97 2.96 7.67
C ALA A 139 3.83 2.33 6.55
N THR A 140 4.65 3.14 5.87
CA THR A 140 5.44 2.75 4.70
C THR A 140 6.92 3.09 4.84
N SER A 141 7.71 2.68 3.85
CA SER A 141 9.15 2.89 3.78
C SER A 141 9.57 3.23 2.35
N ALA A 142 10.62 4.03 2.22
CA ALA A 142 11.27 4.26 0.93
C ALA A 142 12.39 3.26 0.63
N GLY A 143 12.73 2.40 1.59
CA GLY A 143 13.82 1.42 1.47
C GLY A 143 14.37 1.04 2.84
N ASP A 144 15.40 0.19 2.83
CA ASP A 144 16.12 -0.17 4.06
C ASP A 144 15.28 -0.92 5.11
N LEU A 145 14.25 -1.67 4.70
CA LEU A 145 13.43 -2.48 5.62
C LEU A 145 14.26 -3.49 6.43
N VAL A 146 15.40 -3.88 5.89
CA VAL A 146 16.30 -4.92 6.40
C VAL A 146 17.17 -4.46 7.56
N ARG A 147 17.36 -3.16 7.78
CA ARG A 147 18.31 -2.69 8.81
C ARG A 147 17.86 -2.91 10.24
N GLN A 148 16.60 -3.22 10.47
CA GLN A 148 16.04 -3.31 11.83
C GLN A 148 15.38 -4.69 12.06
N GLY A 149 16.01 -5.50 12.89
CA GLY A 149 15.47 -6.77 13.35
C GLY A 149 16.25 -8.01 12.87
N PRO A 150 16.01 -9.17 13.50
CA PRO A 150 16.80 -10.39 13.25
C PRO A 150 16.63 -10.93 11.83
N VAL A 151 15.46 -10.79 11.22
CA VAL A 151 15.21 -11.22 9.83
C VAL A 151 16.04 -10.38 8.85
N GLY A 152 16.07 -9.08 9.08
CA GLY A 152 16.85 -8.17 8.26
C GLY A 152 18.35 -8.39 8.38
N LEU A 153 18.85 -8.62 9.59
CA LEU A 153 20.26 -8.95 9.81
C LEU A 153 20.64 -10.25 9.10
N ALA A 154 19.79 -11.29 9.19
CA ALA A 154 20.00 -12.57 8.52
C ALA A 154 20.00 -12.41 6.98
N HIS A 155 19.04 -11.66 6.43
CA HIS A 155 18.98 -11.35 4.99
C HIS A 155 20.24 -10.58 4.54
N GLY A 156 20.60 -9.52 5.24
CA GLY A 156 21.79 -8.71 4.93
C GLY A 156 23.07 -9.52 4.99
N LEU A 157 23.19 -10.45 5.95
CA LEU A 157 24.33 -11.35 6.07
C LEU A 157 24.35 -12.34 4.90
N ALA A 158 23.21 -12.98 4.57
CA ALA A 158 23.10 -13.91 3.45
C ALA A 158 23.45 -13.25 2.12
N ARG A 159 23.05 -12.00 1.93
CA ARG A 159 23.40 -11.17 0.76
C ARG A 159 24.92 -10.91 0.71
N ARG A 160 25.53 -10.49 1.83
CA ARG A 160 26.99 -10.22 1.91
C ARG A 160 27.81 -11.46 1.65
N LEU A 161 27.34 -12.63 2.10
CA LEU A 161 28.00 -13.91 1.88
C LEU A 161 27.74 -14.51 0.49
N GLY A 162 26.89 -13.86 -0.34
CA GLY A 162 26.53 -14.36 -1.66
C GLY A 162 25.65 -15.61 -1.67
N VAL A 163 25.13 -16.03 -0.50
CA VAL A 163 24.31 -17.26 -0.35
C VAL A 163 22.81 -16.98 -0.45
N LEU A 164 22.39 -15.73 -0.54
CA LEU A 164 20.98 -15.34 -0.61
C LEU A 164 20.20 -16.04 -1.74
N PRO A 165 20.74 -16.16 -2.98
CA PRO A 165 20.04 -16.89 -4.05
C PRO A 165 19.78 -18.35 -3.70
N ALA A 166 20.73 -19.03 -3.05
CA ALA A 166 20.58 -20.43 -2.62
C ALA A 166 19.55 -20.55 -1.48
N VAL A 167 19.56 -19.64 -0.51
CA VAL A 167 18.56 -19.59 0.56
C VAL A 167 17.17 -19.40 -0.01
N MET A 168 16.99 -18.47 -0.96
CA MET A 168 15.72 -18.21 -1.61
C MET A 168 15.25 -19.39 -2.49
N ALA A 169 16.17 -20.07 -3.19
CA ALA A 169 15.87 -21.27 -3.95
C ALA A 169 15.43 -22.41 -3.02
N GLY A 170 16.08 -22.60 -1.88
CA GLY A 170 15.69 -23.56 -0.85
C GLY A 170 14.31 -23.27 -0.27
N ALA A 171 14.02 -22.02 0.04
CA ALA A 171 12.70 -21.59 0.51
C ALA A 171 11.60 -21.84 -0.53
N ARG A 172 11.87 -21.57 -1.81
CA ARG A 172 10.94 -21.89 -2.91
C ARG A 172 10.70 -23.39 -3.07
N ALA A 173 11.76 -24.20 -2.99
CA ALA A 173 11.65 -25.65 -3.06
C ALA A 173 10.88 -26.25 -1.87
N ALA A 174 10.97 -25.64 -0.70
CA ALA A 174 10.24 -26.05 0.51
C ALA A 174 8.78 -25.57 0.53
N ALA A 175 8.40 -24.62 -0.33
CA ALA A 175 7.07 -24.02 -0.35
C ALA A 175 5.92 -25.05 -0.45
N PRO A 176 5.95 -26.06 -1.35
CA PRO A 176 4.88 -27.05 -1.42
C PRO A 176 4.71 -27.86 -0.13
N LEU A 177 5.79 -28.09 0.61
CA LEU A 177 5.75 -28.74 1.91
C LEU A 177 5.17 -27.83 2.99
N ALA A 178 5.48 -26.54 2.93
CA ALA A 178 4.92 -25.55 3.84
C ALA A 178 3.40 -25.36 3.64
N ASP A 179 2.89 -25.53 2.42
CA ASP A 179 1.46 -25.49 2.12
C ASP A 179 0.70 -26.69 2.73
N LEU A 180 1.38 -27.81 2.98
CA LEU A 180 0.79 -28.97 3.65
C LEU A 180 0.68 -28.80 5.17
N LEU A 181 1.36 -27.83 5.75
CA LEU A 181 1.32 -27.56 7.17
C LEU A 181 0.17 -26.61 7.50
N PRO A 182 -0.73 -26.94 8.44
CA PRO A 182 -1.87 -26.11 8.81
C PRO A 182 -1.45 -24.89 9.66
N TRP A 183 -0.31 -24.28 9.33
CA TRP A 183 0.22 -23.14 10.08
C TRP A 183 -0.63 -21.86 9.88
N ARG A 184 -1.30 -21.75 8.75
CA ARG A 184 -2.17 -20.60 8.43
C ARG A 184 -3.31 -20.48 9.45
N ASP A 185 -4.11 -21.54 9.65
CA ASP A 185 -5.17 -21.61 10.66
C ASP A 185 -4.65 -21.83 12.08
N SER A 186 -3.35 -21.91 12.27
CA SER A 186 -2.75 -22.23 13.55
C SER A 186 -2.76 -21.03 14.51
N TRP A 187 -2.65 -21.35 15.81
CA TRP A 187 -2.42 -20.33 16.83
C TRP A 187 -1.11 -19.54 16.60
N VAL A 188 -0.11 -20.16 15.97
CA VAL A 188 1.17 -19.53 15.61
C VAL A 188 0.95 -18.45 14.53
N GLY A 189 0.15 -18.75 13.51
CA GLY A 189 -0.22 -17.79 12.47
C GLY A 189 -0.95 -16.58 13.07
N ARG A 190 -1.97 -16.83 13.91
CA ARG A 190 -2.69 -15.77 14.62
C ARG A 190 -1.78 -14.93 15.51
N TRP A 191 -0.92 -15.59 16.29
CA TRP A 191 0.05 -14.89 17.15
C TRP A 191 0.99 -14.01 16.32
N THR A 192 1.47 -14.50 15.17
CA THR A 192 2.35 -13.74 14.27
C THR A 192 1.65 -12.51 13.71
N ILE A 193 0.42 -12.65 13.20
CA ILE A 193 -0.39 -11.55 12.68
C ILE A 193 -0.65 -10.52 13.77
N ARG A 194 -1.11 -10.96 14.96
CA ARG A 194 -1.30 -10.08 16.11
C ARG A 194 -0.01 -9.33 16.44
N ARG A 195 1.11 -10.02 16.47
CA ARG A 195 2.41 -9.46 16.87
C ARG A 195 2.96 -8.43 15.87
N LEU A 196 2.70 -8.63 14.59
CA LEU A 196 3.23 -7.78 13.51
C LEU A 196 2.31 -6.63 13.15
N LEU A 197 0.99 -6.88 13.05
CA LEU A 197 0.05 -5.90 12.53
C LEU A 197 -0.66 -5.09 13.60
N PHE A 198 -0.75 -5.61 14.83
CA PHE A 198 -1.60 -5.06 15.88
C PHE A 198 -0.87 -4.79 17.19
N THR A 199 -1.51 -4.01 18.05
CA THR A 199 -1.16 -3.87 19.47
C THR A 199 -1.95 -4.85 20.33
N ALA A 200 -1.74 -4.82 21.66
CA ALA A 200 -2.49 -5.68 22.58
C ALA A 200 -4.00 -5.39 22.62
N GLU A 201 -4.40 -4.20 22.19
CA GLU A 201 -5.79 -3.72 22.24
C GLU A 201 -6.66 -4.26 21.08
N ALA A 202 -6.03 -4.80 20.03
CA ALA A 202 -6.79 -5.39 18.92
C ALA A 202 -7.63 -6.57 19.38
N THR A 203 -8.86 -6.60 18.91
CA THR A 203 -9.78 -7.70 19.21
C THR A 203 -9.38 -9.00 18.49
N ASP A 204 -9.87 -10.12 18.96
CA ASP A 204 -9.69 -11.39 18.25
C ASP A 204 -10.40 -11.40 16.87
N GLU A 205 -11.41 -10.57 16.69
CA GLU A 205 -12.10 -10.40 15.42
C GLU A 205 -11.20 -9.68 14.40
N ASP A 206 -10.52 -8.60 14.81
CA ASP A 206 -9.55 -7.89 13.96
C ASP A 206 -8.44 -8.83 13.47
N VAL A 207 -7.90 -9.63 14.39
CA VAL A 207 -6.82 -10.56 14.05
C VAL A 207 -7.32 -11.68 13.13
N ARG A 208 -8.51 -12.24 13.38
CA ARG A 208 -9.11 -13.26 12.49
C ARG A 208 -9.44 -12.69 11.12
N GLY A 209 -9.94 -11.46 11.05
CA GLY A 209 -10.22 -10.77 9.81
C GLY A 209 -8.94 -10.58 8.97
N ALA A 210 -7.87 -10.07 9.58
CA ALA A 210 -6.59 -9.91 8.92
C ALA A 210 -5.98 -11.24 8.48
N GLN A 211 -6.11 -12.28 9.31
CA GLN A 211 -5.68 -13.64 8.97
C GLN A 211 -6.42 -14.15 7.74
N ALA A 212 -7.76 -14.09 7.74
CA ALA A 212 -8.57 -14.59 6.65
C ALA A 212 -8.27 -13.91 5.31
N VAL A 213 -7.95 -12.61 5.31
CA VAL A 213 -7.51 -11.89 4.10
C VAL A 213 -6.13 -12.36 3.67
N SER A 214 -5.18 -12.44 4.60
CA SER A 214 -3.81 -12.88 4.33
C SER A 214 -3.73 -14.32 3.77
N GLU A 215 -4.63 -15.20 4.20
CA GLU A 215 -4.72 -16.59 3.74
C GLU A 215 -5.21 -16.74 2.30
N ARG A 216 -5.88 -15.72 1.76
CA ARG A 216 -6.29 -15.71 0.34
C ARG A 216 -5.10 -15.49 -0.60
N LEU A 217 -3.99 -14.93 -0.11
CA LEU A 217 -2.81 -14.71 -0.93
C LEU A 217 -2.14 -16.05 -1.28
N PRO A 218 -1.98 -16.39 -2.57
CA PRO A 218 -1.27 -17.60 -2.96
C PRO A 218 0.18 -17.58 -2.44
N LEU A 219 0.67 -18.72 -1.94
CA LEU A 219 2.00 -18.80 -1.35
C LEU A 219 3.12 -18.35 -2.31
N PRO A 220 3.10 -18.72 -3.61
CA PRO A 220 4.12 -18.24 -4.56
C PRO A 220 4.16 -16.71 -4.69
N VAL A 221 3.00 -16.05 -4.64
CA VAL A 221 2.89 -14.60 -4.63
C VAL A 221 3.51 -14.02 -3.36
N GLY A 222 3.13 -14.58 -2.21
CA GLY A 222 3.64 -14.15 -0.90
C GLY A 222 5.17 -14.25 -0.81
N GLN A 223 5.75 -15.34 -1.33
CA GLN A 223 7.20 -15.54 -1.33
C GLN A 223 7.92 -14.56 -2.27
N ALA A 224 7.40 -14.36 -3.47
CA ALA A 224 8.02 -13.49 -4.46
C ALA A 224 8.01 -12.03 -4.00
N PHE A 225 6.86 -11.52 -3.56
CA PHE A 225 6.78 -10.17 -3.02
C PHE A 225 7.53 -9.99 -1.70
N GLY A 226 7.48 -10.97 -0.80
CA GLY A 226 8.22 -10.91 0.46
C GLY A 226 9.72 -10.69 0.24
N ALA A 227 10.32 -11.36 -0.75
CA ALA A 227 11.70 -11.14 -1.14
C ALA A 227 11.93 -9.74 -1.74
N ALA A 228 11.06 -9.34 -2.67
CA ALA A 228 11.17 -8.05 -3.35
C ALA A 228 11.05 -6.86 -2.39
N LEU A 229 10.19 -6.95 -1.39
CA LEU A 229 10.03 -5.91 -0.38
C LEU A 229 11.27 -5.73 0.49
N LEU A 230 12.04 -6.78 0.74
CA LEU A 230 13.30 -6.68 1.51
C LEU A 230 14.40 -5.99 0.71
N ASP A 231 14.37 -6.08 -0.61
CA ASP A 231 15.40 -5.54 -1.51
C ASP A 231 15.02 -4.19 -2.13
N HIS A 232 13.77 -3.70 -1.95
CA HIS A 232 13.34 -2.46 -2.57
C HIS A 232 14.06 -1.24 -1.98
N ASP A 233 14.37 -0.28 -2.86
CA ASP A 233 14.91 1.02 -2.48
C ASP A 233 14.43 2.10 -3.48
N GLU A 234 13.50 2.91 -3.02
CA GLU A 234 12.94 4.07 -3.72
C GLU A 234 13.37 5.39 -3.05
N SER A 235 14.38 5.36 -2.18
CA SER A 235 14.83 6.52 -1.39
C SER A 235 15.23 7.71 -2.28
N ALA A 236 15.82 7.43 -3.45
CA ALA A 236 16.19 8.46 -4.42
C ALA A 236 14.98 9.17 -5.06
N ALA A 237 13.78 8.58 -5.02
CA ALA A 237 12.58 9.17 -5.61
C ALA A 237 11.76 10.02 -4.63
N VAL A 238 12.04 9.95 -3.34
CA VAL A 238 11.25 10.64 -2.31
C VAL A 238 11.18 12.15 -2.54
N HIS A 239 12.25 12.77 -3.02
CA HIS A 239 12.30 14.22 -3.30
C HIS A 239 11.29 14.66 -4.38
N VAL A 240 10.83 13.75 -5.26
CA VAL A 240 9.83 14.06 -6.29
C VAL A 240 8.50 14.48 -5.64
N LEU A 241 8.19 13.92 -4.48
CA LEU A 241 6.98 14.22 -3.72
C LEU A 241 6.98 15.65 -3.15
N ALA A 242 8.13 16.33 -3.08
CA ALA A 242 8.21 17.72 -2.63
C ALA A 242 7.43 18.71 -3.54
N ARG A 243 7.00 18.25 -4.71
CA ARG A 243 6.20 19.06 -5.66
C ARG A 243 4.71 19.14 -5.32
N ILE A 244 4.25 18.36 -4.34
CA ILE A 244 2.85 18.22 -3.98
C ILE A 244 2.68 18.22 -2.45
N PRO A 245 1.48 18.54 -1.91
CA PRO A 245 1.16 18.27 -0.52
C PRO A 245 1.23 16.78 -0.21
N VAL A 246 1.94 16.43 0.89
CA VAL A 246 2.07 15.06 1.35
C VAL A 246 1.70 14.94 2.82
N VAL A 247 0.97 13.90 3.18
CA VAL A 247 0.75 13.49 4.56
C VAL A 247 1.44 12.14 4.77
N VAL A 248 2.27 12.06 5.79
CA VAL A 248 2.93 10.83 6.21
C VAL A 248 2.36 10.42 7.57
N VAL A 249 1.70 9.26 7.62
CA VAL A 249 1.15 8.69 8.85
C VAL A 249 2.08 7.60 9.34
N VAL A 250 2.49 7.70 10.60
CA VAL A 250 3.34 6.69 11.26
C VAL A 250 2.67 6.20 12.54
N ALA A 251 2.86 4.93 12.83
CA ALA A 251 2.38 4.28 14.05
C ALA A 251 3.58 4.00 14.98
N THR A 252 3.48 4.42 16.27
CA THR A 252 4.66 4.39 17.16
C THR A 252 5.11 2.99 17.55
N ARG A 253 4.23 1.99 17.43
CA ARG A 253 4.53 0.57 17.71
C ARG A 253 4.59 -0.30 16.48
N ASP A 254 4.69 0.32 15.28
CA ASP A 254 4.86 -0.43 14.04
C ASP A 254 6.22 -1.16 14.03
N ARG A 255 6.17 -2.47 13.77
CA ARG A 255 7.35 -3.35 13.75
C ARG A 255 7.77 -3.75 12.35
N LEU A 256 6.90 -3.52 11.36
CA LEU A 256 7.19 -3.80 9.95
C LEU A 256 7.84 -2.59 9.28
N THR A 257 7.23 -1.41 9.49
CA THR A 257 7.77 -0.13 9.02
C THR A 257 7.83 0.85 10.19
N PRO A 258 8.80 0.69 11.11
CA PRO A 258 8.95 1.56 12.26
C PRO A 258 8.86 3.05 11.91
N ALA A 259 8.31 3.87 12.82
CA ALA A 259 8.06 5.30 12.60
C ALA A 259 9.27 6.08 12.04
N ALA A 260 10.49 5.59 12.27
CA ALA A 260 11.71 6.16 11.72
C ALA A 260 11.74 6.15 10.17
N HIS A 261 11.04 5.18 9.50
CA HIS A 261 10.94 5.16 8.05
C HIS A 261 10.10 6.32 7.53
N GLY A 262 8.92 6.56 8.13
CA GLY A 262 8.08 7.69 7.76
C GLY A 262 8.74 9.04 8.06
N ARG A 263 9.47 9.16 9.19
CA ARG A 263 10.22 10.38 9.50
C ARG A 263 11.33 10.64 8.48
N ARG A 264 12.06 9.62 8.00
CA ARG A 264 13.05 9.80 6.90
C ARG A 264 12.39 10.25 5.59
N ILE A 265 11.20 9.72 5.27
CA ILE A 265 10.41 10.19 4.12
C ILE A 265 10.04 11.67 4.30
N LEU A 266 9.53 12.06 5.48
CA LEU A 266 9.19 13.44 5.83
C LEU A 266 10.39 14.38 5.64
N ASP A 267 11.54 14.00 6.21
CA ASP A 267 12.76 14.80 6.17
C ASP A 267 13.26 14.99 4.73
N ALA A 268 13.15 13.96 3.90
CA ALA A 268 13.56 14.00 2.49
C ALA A 268 12.61 14.83 1.61
N ILE A 269 11.31 14.88 1.93
CA ILE A 269 10.33 15.71 1.23
C ILE A 269 10.44 17.19 1.65
N GLY A 270 10.63 17.45 2.95
CA GLY A 270 10.71 18.79 3.49
C GLY A 270 9.34 19.45 3.74
N PRO A 271 9.20 20.79 3.56
CA PRO A 271 8.10 21.58 4.11
C PRO A 271 6.73 21.33 3.48
N THR A 272 6.65 20.63 2.37
CA THR A 272 5.37 20.25 1.73
C THR A 272 4.75 18.99 2.35
N ALA A 273 5.48 18.33 3.24
CA ALA A 273 5.01 17.15 3.94
C ALA A 273 4.60 17.46 5.39
N ARG A 274 3.53 16.81 5.86
CA ARG A 274 3.04 16.83 7.23
C ARG A 274 3.10 15.43 7.83
N LEU A 275 3.61 15.31 9.05
CA LEU A 275 3.60 14.07 9.83
C LEU A 275 2.32 13.99 10.67
N VAL A 276 1.72 12.81 10.66
CA VAL A 276 0.70 12.38 11.63
C VAL A 276 1.25 11.17 12.37
N GLU A 277 1.60 11.37 13.61
CA GLU A 277 2.11 10.30 14.47
C GLU A 277 0.98 9.78 15.34
N VAL A 278 0.67 8.48 15.22
CA VAL A 278 -0.40 7.82 15.97
C VAL A 278 0.23 7.04 17.11
N PRO A 279 0.06 7.53 18.37
CA PRO A 279 0.61 6.85 19.54
C PRO A 279 -0.07 5.48 19.71
N ASP A 280 0.67 4.55 20.25
CA ASP A 280 0.23 3.19 20.60
C ASP A 280 -0.36 2.36 19.45
N ALA A 281 -0.35 2.85 18.22
CA ALA A 281 -0.78 2.15 17.02
C ALA A 281 0.33 1.25 16.47
N ALA A 282 -0.07 0.18 15.76
CA ALA A 282 0.82 -0.72 15.02
C ALA A 282 0.58 -0.60 13.50
N HIS A 283 1.07 -1.57 12.73
CA HIS A 283 1.07 -1.51 11.26
C HIS A 283 -0.32 -1.35 10.63
N ALA A 284 -1.37 -1.95 11.22
CA ALA A 284 -2.75 -1.84 10.74
C ALA A 284 -3.45 -0.54 11.21
N VAL A 285 -2.72 0.57 11.37
CA VAL A 285 -3.21 1.85 11.90
C VAL A 285 -4.44 2.38 11.16
N SER A 286 -4.54 2.19 9.84
CA SER A 286 -5.70 2.59 9.03
C SER A 286 -7.00 1.89 9.43
N VAL A 287 -6.91 0.76 10.11
CA VAL A 287 -8.07 -0.01 10.59
C VAL A 287 -8.32 0.26 12.07
N THR A 288 -7.27 0.15 12.89
CA THR A 288 -7.40 0.22 14.35
C THR A 288 -7.55 1.64 14.90
N HIS A 289 -7.03 2.63 14.19
CA HIS A 289 -7.09 4.05 14.55
C HIS A 289 -7.59 4.86 13.34
N HIS A 290 -8.61 4.31 12.66
CA HIS A 290 -9.10 4.86 11.40
C HIS A 290 -9.56 6.32 11.54
N GLU A 291 -10.17 6.72 12.66
CA GLU A 291 -10.68 8.07 12.87
C GLU A 291 -9.60 9.14 12.65
N VAL A 292 -8.40 8.94 13.21
CA VAL A 292 -7.26 9.87 13.04
C VAL A 292 -6.75 9.86 11.60
N VAL A 293 -6.73 8.68 10.98
CA VAL A 293 -6.29 8.51 9.58
C VAL A 293 -7.31 9.15 8.63
N ASP A 294 -8.61 8.95 8.89
CA ASP A 294 -9.73 9.47 8.10
C ASP A 294 -9.74 11.01 8.13
N GLU A 295 -9.59 11.61 9.31
CA GLU A 295 -9.51 13.06 9.47
C GLU A 295 -8.34 13.66 8.68
N ALA A 296 -7.14 13.07 8.84
CA ALA A 296 -5.95 13.53 8.15
C ALA A 296 -6.05 13.38 6.62
N LEU A 297 -6.72 12.32 6.13
CA LEU A 297 -6.98 12.09 4.71
C LEU A 297 -8.00 13.11 4.17
N LEU A 298 -9.09 13.33 4.89
CA LEU A 298 -10.11 14.33 4.52
C LEU A 298 -9.50 15.73 4.41
N ASP A 299 -8.63 16.11 5.35
CA ASP A 299 -7.92 17.39 5.33
C ASP A 299 -7.07 17.53 4.06
N LEU A 300 -6.28 16.49 3.71
CA LEU A 300 -5.50 16.50 2.48
C LEU A 300 -6.42 16.66 1.25
N VAL A 301 -7.47 15.85 1.15
CA VAL A 301 -8.38 15.83 0.00
C VAL A 301 -9.10 17.17 -0.17
N ARG A 302 -9.48 17.84 0.93
CA ARG A 302 -10.09 19.17 0.91
C ARG A 302 -9.10 20.28 0.54
N GLY A 303 -7.83 20.10 0.93
CA GLY A 303 -6.75 21.07 0.68
C GLY A 303 -6.23 21.06 -0.75
N VAL A 304 -6.30 19.92 -1.45
CA VAL A 304 -5.86 19.81 -2.84
C VAL A 304 -6.96 20.29 -3.78
N ARG A 305 -6.71 21.39 -4.50
CA ARG A 305 -7.59 21.86 -5.58
C ARG A 305 -6.91 21.58 -6.91
N PRO A 306 -7.64 21.07 -7.92
CA PRO A 306 -7.14 21.09 -9.28
C PRO A 306 -6.75 22.54 -9.61
N ARG A 307 -5.54 22.77 -10.08
CA ARG A 307 -5.21 24.07 -10.70
C ARG A 307 -6.19 24.24 -11.85
N SER A 308 -7.12 25.17 -11.71
CA SER A 308 -7.95 25.59 -12.83
C SER A 308 -7.02 25.91 -13.97
N ALA A 309 -7.23 25.30 -15.14
CA ALA A 309 -6.51 25.69 -16.34
C ALA A 309 -6.63 27.20 -16.43
N VAL A 310 -5.51 27.88 -16.19
CA VAL A 310 -5.42 29.33 -16.43
C VAL A 310 -5.70 29.47 -17.91
N GLY A 311 -6.87 29.98 -18.22
CA GLY A 311 -7.27 30.26 -19.57
C GLY A 311 -6.20 31.16 -20.19
N HIS A 312 -5.56 30.68 -21.23
CA HIS A 312 -4.84 31.50 -22.16
C HIS A 312 -5.92 32.31 -22.86
N GLY A 313 -6.26 33.43 -22.23
CA GLY A 313 -7.09 34.47 -22.84
C GLY A 313 -6.18 35.23 -23.81
N ALA A 314 -6.61 35.17 -25.06
CA ALA A 314 -6.34 36.03 -26.20
C ALA A 314 -5.10 36.92 -26.21
#